data_ffcc80d79ff30d5560ada19c653e63e1
#
_entry.id   ffcc80d79ff30d5560ada19c653e63e1
#
_cell.length_a   1.000
_cell.length_b   1.000
_cell.length_c   1.000
_cell.angle_alpha   90.00
_cell.angle_beta   90.00
_cell.angle_gamma   90.00
#
_symmetry.space_group_name_H-M   'P 1'
#
loop_
_entity.id
_entity.type
_entity.pdbx_description
1 polymer ?
#
loop_
_entity_poly.entity_id
_entity_poly.type
_entity_poly.pdbx_seq_one_letter_code
_entity_poly.pdbx_strand_id
1 'polypeptide(L)'
;VITFAVSDVPQDDPSVIGSGPTVPDSTTCQDALDIIRKFELHVTTRIINHLAKPNAESVKASDPAWHNKQSFTVIASNHHALQAAADYARAPGVTPIIVDEPITGDAAEEARRFADIVRGKIYQGIKIAGPAVFIKGGEAVIKLPKDFSGKGGRVGHAALAYLIENPNGYALFGATDGSDGTSGHRAIILTPDTLKTALAKGLNPAEYLSAYHSAALFDALGCALPEQATGTNVNEIYLSYVN
;
A
#
# COMPACT_ATOMS: atom_id res chain seq x y z
N VAL A 1 10.35 20.41 20.40
CA VAL A 1 9.68 19.10 20.18
C VAL A 1 10.56 18.24 19.27
N ILE A 2 10.74 16.97 19.64
CA ILE A 2 11.42 15.98 18.81
C ILE A 2 10.36 14.94 18.44
N THR A 3 10.13 14.73 17.14
CA THR A 3 9.14 13.80 16.63
C THR A 3 9.81 12.67 15.86
N PHE A 4 9.52 11.45 16.25
CA PHE A 4 9.82 10.25 15.46
C PHE A 4 8.50 9.69 14.94
N ALA A 5 8.41 9.48 13.64
CA ALA A 5 7.20 9.01 12.98
C ALA A 5 7.43 7.70 12.23
N VAL A 6 6.43 6.82 12.27
CA VAL A 6 6.25 5.73 11.31
C VAL A 6 5.21 6.21 10.31
N SER A 7 5.49 6.10 9.02
CA SER A 7 4.65 6.67 7.96
C SER A 7 4.06 5.58 7.06
N ASP A 8 2.74 5.63 6.91
CA ASP A 8 1.96 4.97 5.87
C ASP A 8 1.45 5.97 4.81
N VAL A 9 1.91 7.21 4.87
CA VAL A 9 1.52 8.30 3.97
C VAL A 9 2.40 8.28 2.72
N PRO A 10 1.82 8.37 1.51
CA PRO A 10 2.60 8.54 0.29
C PRO A 10 3.51 9.77 0.38
N GLN A 11 4.79 9.60 0.00
CA GLN A 11 5.83 10.64 0.04
C GLN A 11 6.22 11.13 1.46
N ASP A 12 5.73 10.48 2.51
CA ASP A 12 6.09 10.75 3.90
C ASP A 12 5.88 12.21 4.34
N ASP A 13 4.83 12.88 3.81
CA ASP A 13 4.54 14.29 4.15
C ASP A 13 4.22 14.44 5.65
N PRO A 14 5.05 15.15 6.43
CA PRO A 14 4.84 15.31 7.87
C PRO A 14 3.52 16.00 8.24
N SER A 15 2.96 16.82 7.35
CA SER A 15 1.69 17.51 7.58
C SER A 15 0.48 16.58 7.49
N VAL A 16 0.64 15.43 6.83
CA VAL A 16 -0.40 14.40 6.66
C VAL A 16 -0.25 13.29 7.70
N ILE A 17 0.99 12.92 8.06
CA ILE A 17 1.25 11.86 9.04
C ILE A 17 0.59 12.20 10.38
N GLY A 18 -0.38 11.35 10.79
CA GLY A 18 -1.15 11.56 12.01
C GLY A 18 -1.88 12.91 12.06
N SER A 19 -2.19 13.53 10.92
CA SER A 19 -2.74 14.89 10.77
C SER A 19 -1.79 16.01 11.24
N GLY A 20 -0.48 15.79 11.18
CA GLY A 20 0.56 16.79 11.38
C GLY A 20 0.61 17.48 12.76
N PRO A 21 0.43 16.76 13.91
CA PRO A 21 0.26 17.41 15.20
C PRO A 21 1.49 18.17 15.71
N THR A 22 2.65 17.96 15.09
CA THR A 22 3.94 18.54 15.49
C THR A 22 4.62 19.31 14.37
N VAL A 23 3.90 19.66 13.32
CA VAL A 23 4.36 20.49 12.20
C VAL A 23 3.38 21.63 11.93
N PRO A 24 3.81 22.73 11.28
CA PRO A 24 2.90 23.81 10.96
C PRO A 24 1.82 23.36 9.97
N ASP A 25 0.62 23.82 10.21
CA ASP A 25 -0.52 23.57 9.33
C ASP A 25 -0.57 24.62 8.20
N SER A 26 -0.53 24.16 6.96
CA SER A 26 -0.65 25.04 5.77
C SER A 26 -2.09 25.40 5.45
N THR A 27 -3.10 24.65 6.01
CA THR A 27 -4.52 24.90 5.79
C THR A 27 -5.07 25.93 6.79
N THR A 28 -6.25 26.48 6.52
CA THR A 28 -6.90 27.49 7.34
C THR A 28 -8.23 27.01 7.89
N CYS A 29 -8.74 27.71 8.91
CA CYS A 29 -10.11 27.49 9.38
C CYS A 29 -11.14 27.69 8.26
N GLN A 30 -10.87 28.57 7.28
CA GLN A 30 -11.74 28.77 6.14
C GLN A 30 -11.75 27.53 5.23
N ASP A 31 -10.60 26.90 4.98
CA ASP A 31 -10.52 25.65 4.21
C ASP A 31 -11.36 24.54 4.89
N ALA A 32 -11.28 24.43 6.21
CA ALA A 32 -12.09 23.49 6.97
C ALA A 32 -13.60 23.75 6.84
N LEU A 33 -14.03 25.03 6.88
CA LEU A 33 -15.43 25.42 6.66
C LEU A 33 -15.88 25.11 5.23
N ASP A 34 -14.99 25.27 4.24
CA ASP A 34 -15.27 24.99 2.84
C ASP A 34 -15.42 23.48 2.60
N ILE A 35 -14.61 22.66 3.25
CA ILE A 35 -14.75 21.19 3.24
C ILE A 35 -16.10 20.77 3.85
N ILE A 36 -16.47 21.32 5.00
CA ILE A 36 -17.76 21.03 5.63
C ILE A 36 -18.91 21.31 4.68
N ARG A 37 -18.87 22.45 3.98
CA ARG A 37 -19.90 22.85 3.00
C ARG A 37 -19.88 21.95 1.75
N LYS A 38 -18.68 21.72 1.19
CA LYS A 38 -18.52 20.94 -0.06
C LYS A 38 -19.03 19.51 0.07
N PHE A 39 -18.81 18.89 1.22
CA PHE A 39 -19.18 17.49 1.47
C PHE A 39 -20.46 17.36 2.31
N GLU A 40 -21.16 18.47 2.57
CA GLU A 40 -22.41 18.50 3.35
C GLU A 40 -22.29 17.77 4.70
N LEU A 41 -21.14 17.96 5.37
CA LEU A 41 -20.85 17.24 6.59
C LEU A 41 -21.74 17.69 7.76
N HIS A 42 -22.37 16.73 8.42
CA HIS A 42 -23.15 16.99 9.63
C HIS A 42 -22.23 17.18 10.84
N VAL A 43 -21.84 18.41 11.11
CA VAL A 43 -21.03 18.79 12.27
C VAL A 43 -21.82 19.63 13.26
N THR A 44 -21.44 19.58 14.54
CA THR A 44 -22.12 20.40 15.56
C THR A 44 -21.87 21.89 15.35
N THR A 45 -22.84 22.73 15.67
CA THR A 45 -22.73 24.20 15.62
C THR A 45 -21.52 24.71 16.42
N ARG A 46 -21.13 24.00 17.48
CA ARG A 46 -19.94 24.34 18.29
C ARG A 46 -18.66 24.32 17.46
N ILE A 47 -18.50 23.33 16.55
CA ILE A 47 -17.33 23.23 15.65
C ILE A 47 -17.34 24.42 14.68
N ILE A 48 -18.47 24.67 14.02
CA ILE A 48 -18.61 25.80 13.07
C ILE A 48 -18.29 27.12 13.75
N ASN A 49 -18.87 27.37 14.92
CA ASN A 49 -18.62 28.59 15.69
C ASN A 49 -17.17 28.70 16.18
N HIS A 50 -16.47 27.60 16.41
CA HIS A 50 -15.06 27.61 16.75
C HIS A 50 -14.23 28.01 15.57
N LEU A 51 -14.40 27.37 14.43
CA LEU A 51 -13.67 27.66 13.18
C LEU A 51 -13.89 29.07 12.64
N ALA A 52 -15.03 29.68 12.98
CA ALA A 52 -15.32 31.09 12.60
C ALA A 52 -14.63 32.13 13.47
N LYS A 53 -13.91 31.75 14.54
CA LYS A 53 -13.24 32.72 15.42
C LYS A 53 -11.91 33.18 14.83
N PRO A 54 -11.53 34.46 14.93
CA PRO A 54 -10.26 34.97 14.44
C PRO A 54 -9.01 34.31 15.05
N ASN A 55 -9.13 33.76 16.25
CA ASN A 55 -8.05 33.11 17.01
C ASN A 55 -8.13 31.57 17.00
N ALA A 56 -8.88 30.99 16.07
CA ALA A 56 -9.01 29.54 15.94
C ALA A 56 -7.95 28.90 15.02
N GLU A 57 -7.21 29.76 14.29
CA GLU A 57 -6.18 29.26 13.37
C GLU A 57 -5.13 28.42 14.09
N SER A 58 -4.75 27.31 13.45
CA SER A 58 -3.61 26.48 13.83
C SER A 58 -2.29 27.22 13.65
N VAL A 59 -1.23 26.72 14.27
CA VAL A 59 0.12 27.28 14.15
C VAL A 59 0.58 27.22 12.69
N LYS A 60 1.06 28.33 12.16
CA LYS A 60 1.57 28.49 10.78
C LYS A 60 3.11 28.46 10.76
N ALA A 61 3.68 28.14 9.61
CA ALA A 61 5.13 28.18 9.41
C ALA A 61 5.75 29.56 9.66
N SER A 62 4.96 30.63 9.46
CA SER A 62 5.36 32.02 9.74
C SER A 62 5.26 32.43 11.20
N ASP A 63 4.70 31.60 12.06
CA ASP A 63 4.54 31.92 13.48
C ASP A 63 5.91 31.97 14.17
N PRO A 64 6.29 33.08 14.85
CA PRO A 64 7.55 33.19 15.57
C PRO A 64 7.73 32.12 16.66
N ALA A 65 6.66 31.60 17.24
CA ALA A 65 6.70 30.54 18.24
C ALA A 65 7.17 29.19 17.65
N TRP A 66 7.07 29.04 16.32
CA TRP A 66 7.48 27.83 15.60
C TRP A 66 9.00 27.74 15.38
N HIS A 67 9.73 28.85 15.30
CA HIS A 67 11.09 28.88 14.82
C HIS A 67 12.08 28.04 15.66
N ASN A 68 12.79 27.11 14.98
CA ASN A 68 14.00 26.39 15.44
C ASN A 68 13.89 25.51 16.70
N LYS A 69 12.69 25.03 17.06
CA LYS A 69 12.49 24.20 18.27
C LYS A 69 11.99 22.80 18.01
N GLN A 70 11.91 22.40 16.74
CA GLN A 70 11.34 21.10 16.38
C GLN A 70 12.27 20.35 15.43
N SER A 71 12.30 19.04 15.59
CA SER A 71 12.83 18.11 14.60
C SER A 71 11.77 17.04 14.31
N PHE A 72 11.61 16.71 13.04
CA PHE A 72 10.73 15.64 12.59
C PHE A 72 11.57 14.62 11.82
N THR A 73 11.49 13.36 12.20
CA THR A 73 12.22 12.28 11.55
C THR A 73 11.28 11.11 11.30
N VAL A 74 11.15 10.70 10.05
CA VAL A 74 10.49 9.45 9.68
C VAL A 74 11.47 8.32 9.92
N ILE A 75 11.19 7.46 10.89
CA ILE A 75 12.06 6.34 11.29
C ILE A 75 11.70 5.04 10.57
N ALA A 76 10.48 4.93 10.05
CA ALA A 76 10.05 3.84 9.21
C ALA A 76 8.99 4.34 8.21
N SER A 77 9.10 3.88 6.97
CA SER A 77 8.16 4.17 5.89
C SER A 77 8.18 3.04 4.85
N ASN A 78 7.31 3.11 3.86
CA ASN A 78 7.32 2.15 2.75
C ASN A 78 8.70 2.10 2.08
N HIS A 79 9.33 3.24 1.84
CA HIS A 79 10.69 3.31 1.26
C HIS A 79 11.71 2.48 2.07
N HIS A 80 11.70 2.58 3.40
CA HIS A 80 12.59 1.80 4.25
C HIS A 80 12.31 0.29 4.14
N ALA A 81 11.04 -0.10 4.05
CA ALA A 81 10.66 -1.50 3.86
C ALA A 81 11.13 -2.05 2.50
N LEU A 82 10.98 -1.26 1.42
CA LEU A 82 11.45 -1.66 0.08
C LEU A 82 12.98 -1.78 0.06
N GLN A 83 13.69 -0.86 0.69
CA GLN A 83 15.15 -0.91 0.78
C GLN A 83 15.64 -2.13 1.56
N ALA A 84 15.00 -2.43 2.71
CA ALA A 84 15.32 -3.62 3.49
C ALA A 84 15.05 -4.92 2.71
N ALA A 85 13.95 -4.96 1.95
CA ALA A 85 13.64 -6.09 1.09
C ALA A 85 14.67 -6.24 -0.05
N ALA A 86 15.11 -5.13 -0.65
CA ALA A 86 16.14 -5.13 -1.68
C ALA A 86 17.49 -5.63 -1.13
N ASP A 87 17.87 -5.18 0.06
CA ASP A 87 19.11 -5.59 0.71
C ASP A 87 19.07 -7.10 1.07
N TYR A 88 17.93 -7.59 1.55
CA TYR A 88 17.73 -9.02 1.82
C TYR A 88 17.75 -9.88 0.55
N ALA A 89 17.15 -9.38 -0.55
CA ALA A 89 17.12 -10.07 -1.83
C ALA A 89 18.49 -10.08 -2.55
N ARG A 90 19.46 -9.32 -2.07
CA ARG A 90 20.78 -9.21 -2.68
C ARG A 90 21.59 -10.47 -2.44
N ALA A 91 21.62 -11.33 -3.43
CA ALA A 91 22.42 -12.55 -3.45
C ALA A 91 23.38 -12.56 -4.67
N PRO A 92 24.45 -13.35 -4.67
CA PRO A 92 25.34 -13.45 -5.83
C PRO A 92 24.57 -13.78 -7.10
N GLY A 93 24.64 -12.90 -8.10
CA GLY A 93 23.96 -13.04 -9.39
C GLY A 93 22.49 -12.61 -9.44
N VAL A 94 21.92 -12.12 -8.34
CA VAL A 94 20.54 -11.60 -8.32
C VAL A 94 20.54 -10.08 -8.18
N THR A 95 19.80 -9.39 -9.04
CA THR A 95 19.71 -7.93 -9.05
C THR A 95 18.38 -7.50 -8.42
N PRO A 96 18.35 -6.84 -7.26
CA PRO A 96 17.15 -6.22 -6.72
C PRO A 96 16.84 -4.93 -7.48
N ILE A 97 15.59 -4.75 -7.88
CA ILE A 97 15.06 -3.58 -8.59
C ILE A 97 13.88 -3.01 -7.81
N ILE A 98 14.07 -1.87 -7.19
CA ILE A 98 12.95 -1.13 -6.59
C ILE A 98 12.26 -0.34 -7.71
N VAL A 99 10.96 -0.57 -7.87
CA VAL A 99 10.11 0.17 -8.82
C VAL A 99 9.67 1.46 -8.14
N ASP A 100 10.14 2.61 -8.66
CA ASP A 100 9.98 3.92 -8.03
C ASP A 100 8.52 4.42 -8.01
N GLU A 101 7.71 4.02 -9.01
CA GLU A 101 6.29 4.38 -9.05
C GLU A 101 5.53 3.68 -7.93
N PRO A 102 4.99 4.41 -6.94
CA PRO A 102 4.28 3.79 -5.83
C PRO A 102 2.97 3.14 -6.28
N ILE A 103 2.52 2.15 -5.54
CA ILE A 103 1.19 1.60 -5.69
C ILE A 103 0.20 2.63 -5.15
N THR A 104 -0.72 3.13 -6.00
CA THR A 104 -1.70 4.16 -5.60
C THR A 104 -3.07 3.97 -6.24
N GLY A 105 -3.18 3.07 -7.20
CA GLY A 105 -4.39 2.85 -7.99
C GLY A 105 -5.18 1.61 -7.59
N ASP A 106 -6.06 1.16 -8.48
CA ASP A 106 -6.80 -0.08 -8.33
C ASP A 106 -5.84 -1.28 -8.17
N ALA A 107 -6.10 -2.13 -7.20
CA ALA A 107 -5.21 -3.23 -6.82
C ALA A 107 -4.94 -4.20 -7.98
N ALA A 108 -5.96 -4.52 -8.77
CA ALA A 108 -5.80 -5.42 -9.91
C ALA A 108 -5.02 -4.75 -11.06
N GLU A 109 -5.26 -3.47 -11.33
CA GLU A 109 -4.53 -2.73 -12.36
C GLU A 109 -3.06 -2.52 -11.98
N GLU A 110 -2.76 -2.17 -10.73
CA GLU A 110 -1.39 -2.03 -10.24
C GLU A 110 -0.63 -3.36 -10.33
N ALA A 111 -1.29 -4.48 -10.01
CA ALA A 111 -0.70 -5.80 -10.13
C ALA A 111 -0.43 -6.19 -11.59
N ARG A 112 -1.31 -5.84 -12.53
CA ARG A 112 -1.09 -6.05 -13.98
C ARG A 112 0.10 -5.23 -14.49
N ARG A 113 0.19 -3.94 -14.14
CA ARG A 113 1.34 -3.09 -14.50
C ARG A 113 2.65 -3.67 -13.95
N PHE A 114 2.62 -4.13 -12.69
CA PHE A 114 3.77 -4.80 -12.09
C PHE A 114 4.15 -6.09 -12.82
N ALA A 115 3.17 -6.91 -13.22
CA ALA A 115 3.40 -8.11 -14.02
C ALA A 115 4.04 -7.80 -15.37
N ASP A 116 3.62 -6.71 -16.04
CA ASP A 116 4.20 -6.28 -17.32
C ASP A 116 5.67 -5.89 -17.19
N ILE A 117 6.04 -5.14 -16.14
CA ILE A 117 7.44 -4.80 -15.83
C ILE A 117 8.27 -6.07 -15.64
N VAL A 118 7.77 -7.00 -14.81
CA VAL A 118 8.45 -8.26 -14.48
C VAL A 118 8.63 -9.14 -15.71
N ARG A 119 7.58 -9.36 -16.49
CA ARG A 119 7.63 -10.17 -17.72
C ARG A 119 8.57 -9.57 -18.77
N GLY A 120 8.51 -8.26 -18.93
CA GLY A 120 9.37 -7.55 -19.88
C GLY A 120 10.84 -7.53 -19.45
N LYS A 121 11.11 -7.67 -18.16
CA LYS A 121 12.45 -7.42 -17.57
C LYS A 121 13.00 -6.07 -18.03
N ILE A 122 12.12 -5.08 -18.18
CA ILE A 122 12.46 -3.72 -18.60
C ILE A 122 11.94 -2.76 -17.54
N TYR A 123 12.86 -1.95 -17.01
CA TYR A 123 12.50 -0.89 -16.09
C TYR A 123 13.22 0.40 -16.45
N GLN A 124 12.51 1.51 -16.56
CA GLN A 124 13.02 2.82 -17.01
C GLN A 124 13.78 2.73 -18.37
N GLY A 125 13.28 1.90 -19.29
CA GLY A 125 13.90 1.68 -20.60
C GLY A 125 15.16 0.79 -20.59
N ILE A 126 15.57 0.32 -19.41
CA ILE A 126 16.75 -0.55 -19.26
C ILE A 126 16.29 -2.02 -19.19
N LYS A 127 16.86 -2.85 -20.05
CA LYS A 127 16.65 -4.30 -19.99
C LYS A 127 17.50 -4.91 -18.87
N ILE A 128 16.87 -5.62 -17.96
CA ILE A 128 17.53 -6.26 -16.83
C ILE A 128 18.06 -7.64 -17.29
N ALA A 129 19.36 -7.80 -17.19
CA ALA A 129 20.03 -9.06 -17.52
C ALA A 129 20.12 -9.98 -16.28
N GLY A 130 19.98 -11.29 -16.50
CA GLY A 130 20.11 -12.31 -15.43
C GLY A 130 18.94 -12.33 -14.45
N PRO A 131 19.09 -13.07 -13.35
CA PRO A 131 18.08 -13.16 -12.31
C PRO A 131 17.85 -11.81 -11.61
N ALA A 132 16.58 -11.48 -11.35
CA ALA A 132 16.23 -10.23 -10.67
C ALA A 132 15.06 -10.42 -9.70
N VAL A 133 15.00 -9.57 -8.68
CA VAL A 133 13.83 -9.40 -7.81
C VAL A 133 13.30 -7.98 -8.02
N PHE A 134 12.12 -7.87 -8.58
CA PHE A 134 11.38 -6.63 -8.66
C PHE A 134 10.61 -6.40 -7.38
N ILE A 135 10.66 -5.19 -6.86
CA ILE A 135 10.12 -4.80 -5.55
C ILE A 135 9.31 -3.52 -5.77
N LYS A 136 8.04 -3.53 -5.39
CA LYS A 136 7.15 -2.37 -5.49
C LYS A 136 6.37 -2.20 -4.20
N GLY A 137 6.09 -0.97 -3.79
CA GLY A 137 5.34 -0.72 -2.59
C GLY A 137 4.42 0.49 -2.69
N GLY A 138 3.56 0.65 -1.71
CA GLY A 138 2.56 1.70 -1.62
C GLY A 138 1.24 1.17 -1.11
N GLU A 139 0.14 1.84 -1.42
CA GLU A 139 -1.19 1.44 -0.96
C GLU A 139 -2.18 1.39 -2.12
N ALA A 140 -2.61 0.18 -2.47
CA ALA A 140 -3.65 -0.02 -3.48
C ALA A 140 -5.03 0.34 -2.93
N VAL A 141 -5.97 0.60 -3.84
CA VAL A 141 -7.39 0.72 -3.51
C VAL A 141 -8.18 -0.42 -4.17
N ILE A 142 -9.28 -0.82 -3.54
CA ILE A 142 -10.22 -1.77 -4.10
C ILE A 142 -11.63 -1.20 -3.97
N LYS A 143 -12.37 -1.16 -5.06
CA LYS A 143 -13.74 -0.67 -5.09
C LYS A 143 -14.70 -1.85 -5.08
N LEU A 144 -15.15 -2.21 -3.90
CA LEU A 144 -16.09 -3.32 -3.73
C LEU A 144 -17.51 -2.96 -4.18
N PRO A 145 -18.28 -3.90 -4.75
CA PRO A 145 -19.71 -3.75 -4.95
C PRO A 145 -20.44 -3.47 -3.64
N LYS A 146 -21.56 -2.75 -3.70
CA LYS A 146 -22.35 -2.38 -2.51
C LYS A 146 -22.89 -3.57 -1.73
N ASP A 147 -23.17 -4.66 -2.41
CA ASP A 147 -23.72 -5.92 -1.92
C ASP A 147 -22.64 -6.97 -1.62
N PHE A 148 -21.37 -6.58 -1.67
CA PHE A 148 -20.27 -7.50 -1.40
C PHE A 148 -20.32 -8.03 0.04
N SER A 149 -20.34 -9.35 0.17
CA SER A 149 -20.35 -10.07 1.45
C SER A 149 -19.20 -11.08 1.60
N GLY A 150 -18.24 -11.06 0.67
CA GLY A 150 -17.10 -11.98 0.67
C GLY A 150 -16.01 -11.61 1.67
N LYS A 151 -14.95 -12.44 1.69
CA LYS A 151 -13.72 -12.18 2.43
C LYS A 151 -12.60 -11.91 1.43
N GLY A 152 -11.84 -10.87 1.70
CA GLY A 152 -10.69 -10.51 0.85
C GLY A 152 -10.08 -9.18 1.29
N GLY A 153 -9.04 -8.81 0.61
CA GLY A 153 -8.36 -7.55 0.78
C GLY A 153 -7.61 -7.16 -0.48
N ARG A 154 -6.93 -6.05 -0.43
CA ARG A 154 -6.22 -5.45 -1.57
C ARG A 154 -5.05 -6.32 -2.02
N VAL A 155 -4.30 -6.86 -1.07
CA VAL A 155 -3.13 -7.72 -1.31
C VAL A 155 -3.53 -9.00 -2.03
N GLY A 156 -4.55 -9.70 -1.52
CA GLY A 156 -5.06 -10.91 -2.15
C GLY A 156 -5.66 -10.64 -3.55
N HIS A 157 -6.36 -9.52 -3.72
CA HIS A 157 -6.92 -9.15 -5.02
C HIS A 157 -5.82 -8.83 -6.05
N ALA A 158 -4.79 -8.10 -5.65
CA ALA A 158 -3.62 -7.82 -6.47
C ALA A 158 -2.85 -9.10 -6.82
N ALA A 159 -2.59 -9.98 -5.83
CA ALA A 159 -1.92 -11.25 -6.06
C ALA A 159 -2.67 -12.13 -7.08
N LEU A 160 -4.00 -12.12 -7.03
CA LEU A 160 -4.84 -12.87 -7.96
C LEU A 160 -4.78 -12.31 -9.38
N ALA A 161 -4.83 -10.99 -9.53
CA ALA A 161 -4.64 -10.35 -10.84
C ALA A 161 -3.23 -10.61 -11.40
N TYR A 162 -2.20 -10.55 -10.56
CA TYR A 162 -0.83 -10.86 -10.94
C TYR A 162 -0.68 -12.32 -11.41
N LEU A 163 -1.29 -13.28 -10.68
CA LEU A 163 -1.24 -14.72 -11.03
C LEU A 163 -1.79 -15.00 -12.43
N ILE A 164 -2.85 -14.29 -12.82
CA ILE A 164 -3.45 -14.43 -14.16
C ILE A 164 -2.49 -13.92 -15.24
N GLU A 165 -1.82 -12.80 -14.99
CA GLU A 165 -0.91 -12.17 -15.96
C GLU A 165 0.48 -12.82 -16.01
N ASN A 166 0.97 -13.33 -14.89
CA ASN A 166 2.30 -13.93 -14.77
C ASN A 166 2.27 -15.30 -14.08
N PRO A 167 1.68 -16.32 -14.71
CA PRO A 167 1.38 -17.61 -14.09
C PRO A 167 2.60 -18.44 -13.71
N ASN A 168 3.75 -18.17 -14.32
CA ASN A 168 4.98 -18.94 -14.15
C ASN A 168 6.02 -18.25 -13.24
N GLY A 169 5.62 -17.18 -12.56
CA GLY A 169 6.50 -16.38 -11.71
C GLY A 169 6.48 -16.82 -10.26
N TYR A 170 7.56 -16.49 -9.54
CA TYR A 170 7.56 -16.47 -8.08
C TYR A 170 7.21 -15.04 -7.65
N ALA A 171 6.23 -14.90 -6.75
CA ALA A 171 5.89 -13.60 -6.20
C ALA A 171 5.40 -13.70 -4.76
N LEU A 172 5.54 -12.58 -4.04
CA LEU A 172 4.94 -12.35 -2.74
C LEU A 172 4.21 -11.01 -2.76
N PHE A 173 2.98 -11.02 -2.28
CA PHE A 173 2.18 -9.82 -2.04
C PHE A 173 1.87 -9.78 -0.55
N GLY A 174 2.19 -8.70 0.13
CA GLY A 174 2.06 -8.64 1.59
C GLY A 174 1.64 -7.26 2.11
N ALA A 175 0.92 -7.29 3.23
CA ALA A 175 0.58 -6.13 4.04
C ALA A 175 1.56 -6.04 5.22
N THR A 176 2.21 -4.90 5.39
CA THR A 176 3.25 -4.74 6.41
C THR A 176 2.70 -4.67 7.83
N ASP A 177 1.43 -4.30 8.02
CA ASP A 177 0.72 -4.37 9.30
C ASP A 177 0.34 -5.81 9.71
N GLY A 178 0.44 -6.74 8.75
CA GLY A 178 0.15 -8.15 8.96
C GLY A 178 -1.30 -8.55 8.75
N SER A 179 -2.13 -7.70 8.13
CA SER A 179 -3.55 -7.94 7.86
C SER A 179 -3.97 -7.42 6.49
N ASP A 180 -4.62 -8.24 5.69
CA ASP A 180 -5.17 -7.86 4.38
C ASP A 180 -6.71 -7.81 4.44
N GLY A 181 -7.24 -6.70 4.90
CA GLY A 181 -8.68 -6.45 4.97
C GLY A 181 -9.41 -7.48 5.83
N THR A 182 -10.37 -8.20 5.24
CA THR A 182 -11.15 -9.26 5.91
C THR A 182 -10.71 -10.66 5.52
N SER A 183 -9.55 -10.80 4.87
CA SER A 183 -9.09 -12.08 4.33
C SER A 183 -8.65 -13.07 5.42
N GLY A 184 -8.16 -12.59 6.55
CA GLY A 184 -7.46 -13.40 7.56
C GLY A 184 -6.01 -13.73 7.15
N HIS A 185 -5.48 -13.06 6.13
CA HIS A 185 -4.14 -13.26 5.59
C HIS A 185 -3.29 -12.01 5.80
N ARG A 186 -1.97 -12.19 5.89
CA ARG A 186 -0.99 -11.09 5.84
C ARG A 186 -0.25 -11.02 4.52
N ALA A 187 -0.12 -12.15 3.81
CA ALA A 187 0.57 -12.22 2.54
C ALA A 187 0.13 -13.43 1.72
N ILE A 188 0.34 -13.33 0.40
CA ILE A 188 0.12 -14.40 -0.57
C ILE A 188 1.46 -14.72 -1.23
N ILE A 189 1.80 -16.01 -1.30
CA ILE A 189 2.99 -16.51 -1.98
C ILE A 189 2.56 -17.25 -3.24
N LEU A 190 3.04 -16.79 -4.39
CA LEU A 190 2.81 -17.40 -5.70
C LEU A 190 4.06 -18.13 -6.18
N THR A 191 3.84 -19.28 -6.78
CA THR A 191 4.88 -20.12 -7.41
C THR A 191 4.45 -20.46 -8.85
N PRO A 192 5.36 -20.96 -9.69
CA PRO A 192 5.02 -21.42 -11.04
C PRO A 192 3.93 -22.50 -11.10
N ASP A 193 3.70 -23.21 -9.99
CA ASP A 193 2.67 -24.27 -9.93
C ASP A 193 1.31 -23.74 -9.43
N THR A 194 1.23 -22.49 -8.95
CA THR A 194 0.00 -21.97 -8.31
C THR A 194 -1.19 -22.00 -9.26
N LEU A 195 -1.05 -21.46 -10.49
CA LEU A 195 -2.13 -21.46 -11.46
C LEU A 195 -2.53 -22.89 -11.88
N LYS A 196 -1.55 -23.75 -12.15
CA LYS A 196 -1.80 -25.14 -12.52
C LYS A 196 -2.57 -25.89 -11.43
N THR A 197 -2.19 -25.66 -10.17
CA THR A 197 -2.87 -26.26 -9.00
C THR A 197 -4.30 -25.75 -8.87
N ALA A 198 -4.54 -24.45 -9.09
CA ALA A 198 -5.88 -23.89 -9.09
C ALA A 198 -6.77 -24.56 -10.13
N LEU A 199 -6.32 -24.62 -11.40
CA LEU A 199 -7.07 -25.22 -12.49
C LEU A 199 -7.31 -26.71 -12.28
N ALA A 200 -6.35 -27.46 -11.75
CA ALA A 200 -6.51 -28.88 -11.42
C ALA A 200 -7.56 -29.12 -10.32
N LYS A 201 -7.77 -28.15 -9.44
CA LYS A 201 -8.84 -28.18 -8.42
C LYS A 201 -10.17 -27.64 -8.94
N GLY A 202 -10.28 -27.24 -10.21
CA GLY A 202 -11.47 -26.64 -10.78
C GLY A 202 -11.71 -25.20 -10.34
N LEU A 203 -10.68 -24.53 -9.80
CA LEU A 203 -10.75 -23.14 -9.35
C LEU A 203 -10.31 -22.23 -10.49
N ASN A 204 -11.21 -21.40 -11.02
CA ASN A 204 -10.90 -20.46 -12.09
C ASN A 204 -10.49 -19.08 -11.49
N PRO A 205 -9.21 -18.67 -11.52
CA PRO A 205 -8.78 -17.41 -10.94
C PRO A 205 -9.53 -16.18 -11.44
N ALA A 206 -9.93 -16.15 -12.72
CA ALA A 206 -10.64 -15.01 -13.28
C ALA A 206 -12.07 -14.84 -12.68
N GLU A 207 -12.74 -15.95 -12.38
CA GLU A 207 -14.05 -15.91 -11.69
C GLU A 207 -13.92 -15.39 -10.26
N TYR A 208 -12.89 -15.86 -9.52
CA TYR A 208 -12.62 -15.39 -8.17
C TYR A 208 -12.21 -13.91 -8.16
N LEU A 209 -11.46 -13.43 -9.16
CA LEU A 209 -11.08 -12.03 -9.28
C LEU A 209 -12.33 -11.16 -9.51
N SER A 210 -13.18 -11.53 -10.47
CA SER A 210 -14.39 -10.77 -10.78
C SER A 210 -15.41 -10.76 -9.64
N ALA A 211 -15.43 -11.81 -8.82
CA ALA A 211 -16.26 -11.92 -7.63
C ALA A 211 -15.65 -11.31 -6.37
N TYR A 212 -14.44 -10.78 -6.42
CA TYR A 212 -13.68 -10.26 -5.25
C TYR A 212 -13.46 -11.31 -4.15
N HIS A 213 -13.36 -12.60 -4.50
CA HIS A 213 -13.25 -13.73 -3.57
C HIS A 213 -11.81 -14.28 -3.48
N SER A 214 -10.79 -13.43 -3.53
CA SER A 214 -9.38 -13.84 -3.52
C SER A 214 -9.01 -14.70 -2.31
N ALA A 215 -9.53 -14.40 -1.12
CA ALA A 215 -9.24 -15.17 0.09
C ALA A 215 -9.66 -16.63 -0.05
N ALA A 216 -10.86 -16.92 -0.56
CA ALA A 216 -11.34 -18.28 -0.72
C ALA A 216 -10.49 -19.11 -1.69
N LEU A 217 -9.98 -18.49 -2.75
CA LEU A 217 -9.07 -19.18 -3.68
C LEU A 217 -7.74 -19.49 -2.98
N PHE A 218 -7.12 -18.54 -2.31
CA PHE A 218 -5.81 -18.73 -1.70
C PHE A 218 -5.85 -19.67 -0.49
N ASP A 219 -6.96 -19.68 0.27
CA ASP A 219 -7.22 -20.69 1.30
C ASP A 219 -7.25 -22.10 0.69
N ALA A 220 -8.00 -22.29 -0.38
CA ALA A 220 -8.10 -23.58 -1.06
C ALA A 220 -6.76 -24.08 -1.66
N LEU A 221 -5.87 -23.13 -2.00
CA LEU A 221 -4.54 -23.43 -2.53
C LEU A 221 -3.47 -23.61 -1.43
N GLY A 222 -3.72 -23.11 -0.21
CA GLY A 222 -2.76 -23.17 0.89
C GLY A 222 -1.52 -22.31 0.67
N CYS A 223 -1.64 -21.22 -0.11
CA CYS A 223 -0.53 -20.33 -0.44
C CYS A 223 -0.64 -18.95 0.25
N ALA A 224 -1.58 -18.79 1.17
CA ALA A 224 -1.74 -17.62 2.02
C ALA A 224 -1.00 -17.80 3.34
N LEU A 225 -0.32 -16.76 3.80
CA LEU A 225 0.21 -16.68 5.16
C LEU A 225 -0.87 -16.12 6.09
N PRO A 226 -1.11 -16.74 7.26
CA PRO A 226 -2.15 -16.31 8.17
C PRO A 226 -1.87 -14.91 8.71
N GLU A 227 -2.93 -14.19 9.05
CA GLU A 227 -2.87 -12.88 9.70
C GLU A 227 -2.02 -12.93 10.97
N GLN A 228 -1.19 -11.93 11.15
CA GLN A 228 -0.33 -11.78 12.31
C GLN A 228 0.09 -10.32 12.45
N ALA A 229 -0.36 -9.65 13.50
CA ALA A 229 0.05 -8.27 13.78
C ALA A 229 1.56 -8.12 13.86
N THR A 230 2.10 -7.11 13.19
CA THR A 230 3.54 -6.82 13.13
C THR A 230 3.96 -5.69 14.08
N GLY A 231 2.99 -4.90 14.56
CA GLY A 231 3.23 -3.73 15.39
C GLY A 231 3.64 -2.49 14.59
N THR A 232 3.60 -2.54 13.25
CA THR A 232 3.87 -1.40 12.37
C THR A 232 2.92 -1.41 11.18
N ASN A 233 2.78 -0.27 10.50
CA ASN A 233 2.13 -0.16 9.21
C ASN A 233 2.94 0.80 8.33
N VAL A 234 3.47 0.30 7.24
CA VAL A 234 4.13 1.08 6.18
C VAL A 234 3.62 0.62 4.80
N ASN A 235 2.32 0.36 4.71
CA ASN A 235 1.60 -0.04 3.51
C ASN A 235 1.93 -1.44 2.97
N GLU A 236 1.72 -1.67 1.68
CA GLU A 236 1.85 -2.96 1.02
C GLU A 236 3.21 -3.09 0.34
N ILE A 237 3.63 -4.33 0.12
CA ILE A 237 4.83 -4.67 -0.62
C ILE A 237 4.55 -5.81 -1.60
N TYR A 238 4.96 -5.63 -2.85
CA TYR A 238 4.92 -6.64 -3.91
C TYR A 238 6.33 -7.00 -4.31
N LEU A 239 6.63 -8.27 -4.30
CA LEU A 239 7.92 -8.83 -4.69
C LEU A 239 7.71 -9.83 -5.82
N SER A 240 8.57 -9.83 -6.82
CA SER A 240 8.57 -10.89 -7.83
C SER A 240 9.98 -11.22 -8.29
N TYR A 241 10.30 -12.51 -8.25
CA TYR A 241 11.56 -13.04 -8.78
C TYR A 241 11.38 -13.53 -10.21
N VAL A 242 12.35 -13.22 -11.05
CA VAL A 242 12.47 -13.68 -12.43
C VAL A 242 13.90 -14.09 -12.74
N ASN A 243 14.03 -15.20 -13.47
CA ASN A 243 15.33 -15.75 -13.90
C ASN A 243 15.77 -15.20 -15.26
#